data_a9cdb0b954ef3d2c9bdcdc788b54fe46
#
_entry.id   a9cdb0b954ef3d2c9bdcdc788b54fe46
#
_cell.length_a   1.000
_cell.length_b   1.000
_cell.length_c   1.000
_cell.angle_alpha   90.00
_cell.angle_beta   90.00
_cell.angle_gamma   90.00
#
_symmetry.space_group_name_H-M   'P 1'
#
loop_
_entity.id
_entity.type
_entity.pdbx_description
1 polymer ?
#
loop_
_entity_poly.entity_id
_entity_poly.type
_entity_poly.pdbx_seq_one_letter_code
_entity_poly.pdbx_strand_id
1 'polypeptide(L)'
;MFQKVKVYVTVIVTLLAISLGLSVKAGAAEDLAVTKTSIVLESYEFGPAVTKVIFEFNQKVTPEVVHSSTQVTTAGVSRQVTNSYVSDDKGHVVYYDNSKYVTLELSLPSYNRYNMGGNAEPMYFNLSTWTNQWLESYMVSMKDLSVVAEGSSQSQMVSSEQDAINNRLMPTTEVFDERGQVGNMQYAAYSAQTGTGNSTKPLIVWLHGIGER
;
A
#
# COMPACT_ATOMS: atom_id res chain seq x y z
N MET A 1 -23.01 5.88 70.41
CA MET A 1 -23.04 4.73 69.47
C MET A 1 -23.59 5.12 68.09
N PHE A 2 -24.61 5.93 68.00
CA PHE A 2 -25.31 6.32 66.76
C PHE A 2 -24.44 7.22 65.79
N GLN A 3 -23.52 8.02 66.33
CA GLN A 3 -22.70 8.92 65.49
C GLN A 3 -21.65 8.16 64.66
N LYS A 4 -21.05 7.10 65.19
CA LYS A 4 -20.09 6.27 64.47
C LYS A 4 -20.72 5.49 63.30
N VAL A 5 -21.97 5.02 63.48
CA VAL A 5 -22.73 4.30 62.46
C VAL A 5 -23.05 5.21 61.26
N LYS A 6 -23.38 6.50 61.47
CA LYS A 6 -23.64 7.47 60.38
C LYS A 6 -22.42 7.72 59.54
N VAL A 7 -21.23 7.79 60.14
CA VAL A 7 -19.98 8.01 59.39
C VAL A 7 -19.65 6.83 58.46
N TYR A 8 -19.82 5.58 58.95
CA TYR A 8 -19.57 4.39 58.14
C TYR A 8 -20.55 4.25 56.98
N VAL A 9 -21.84 4.55 57.18
CA VAL A 9 -22.85 4.51 56.12
C VAL A 9 -22.57 5.57 55.08
N THR A 10 -22.16 6.79 55.45
CA THR A 10 -21.81 7.84 54.50
C THR A 10 -20.57 7.48 53.67
N VAL A 11 -19.55 6.89 54.29
CA VAL A 11 -18.31 6.47 53.57
C VAL A 11 -18.62 5.31 52.61
N ILE A 12 -19.44 4.36 52.98
CA ILE A 12 -19.83 3.24 52.09
C ILE A 12 -20.67 3.73 50.92
N VAL A 13 -21.59 4.66 51.11
CA VAL A 13 -22.40 5.23 50.02
C VAL A 13 -21.56 6.06 49.10
N THR A 14 -20.57 6.80 49.61
CA THR A 14 -19.63 7.61 48.74
C THR A 14 -18.71 6.69 47.95
N LEU A 15 -18.21 5.58 48.53
CA LEU A 15 -17.40 4.59 47.83
C LEU A 15 -18.21 3.83 46.76
N LEU A 16 -19.48 3.52 47.02
CA LEU A 16 -20.37 2.92 46.01
C LEU A 16 -20.70 3.89 44.87
N ALA A 17 -20.88 5.19 45.17
CA ALA A 17 -21.13 6.20 44.14
C ALA A 17 -19.91 6.44 43.24
N ILE A 18 -18.70 6.34 43.79
CA ILE A 18 -17.46 6.45 43.03
C ILE A 18 -17.27 5.22 42.11
N SER A 19 -17.63 4.03 42.57
CA SER A 19 -17.55 2.81 41.75
C SER A 19 -18.61 2.73 40.63
N LEU A 20 -19.74 3.41 40.77
CA LEU A 20 -20.79 3.50 39.74
C LEU A 20 -20.56 4.64 38.73
N GLY A 21 -19.71 5.61 39.08
CA GLY A 21 -19.39 6.77 38.22
C GLY A 21 -18.22 6.56 37.24
N LEU A 22 -17.41 5.52 37.42
CA LEU A 22 -16.33 5.15 36.56
C LEU A 22 -16.75 4.06 35.54
N SER A 23 -17.86 4.26 34.86
CA SER A 23 -18.03 3.66 33.54
C SER A 23 -17.01 4.37 32.61
N VAL A 24 -15.75 3.93 32.65
CA VAL A 24 -14.88 4.09 31.54
C VAL A 24 -15.64 3.44 30.39
N LYS A 25 -16.24 4.24 29.51
CA LYS A 25 -16.57 3.78 28.17
C LYS A 25 -15.23 3.30 27.62
N ALA A 26 -14.95 2.01 27.74
CA ALA A 26 -14.04 1.36 26.83
C ALA A 26 -14.66 1.64 25.47
N GLY A 27 -14.16 2.66 24.76
CA GLY A 27 -14.47 2.86 23.37
C GLY A 27 -14.19 1.50 22.76
N ALA A 28 -15.19 0.88 22.14
CA ALA A 28 -14.95 -0.32 21.36
C ALA A 28 -13.77 0.04 20.45
N ALA A 29 -12.66 -0.67 20.61
CA ALA A 29 -11.52 -0.47 19.73
C ALA A 29 -12.06 -0.69 18.32
N GLU A 30 -11.94 0.31 17.47
CA GLU A 30 -12.39 0.21 16.08
C GLU A 30 -11.63 -0.96 15.46
N ASP A 31 -12.35 -1.90 14.86
CA ASP A 31 -11.74 -3.07 14.24
C ASP A 31 -10.73 -2.61 13.18
N LEU A 32 -9.56 -3.22 13.17
CA LEU A 32 -8.51 -2.92 12.23
C LEU A 32 -8.94 -3.33 10.83
N ALA A 33 -8.98 -2.37 9.92
CA ALA A 33 -9.47 -2.58 8.56
C ALA A 33 -8.61 -1.86 7.52
N VAL A 34 -8.51 -2.45 6.33
CA VAL A 34 -7.89 -1.81 5.16
C VAL A 34 -8.89 -0.85 4.54
N THR A 35 -8.50 0.41 4.44
CA THR A 35 -9.32 1.49 3.86
C THR A 35 -9.01 1.73 2.39
N LYS A 36 -7.77 1.46 1.97
CA LYS A 36 -7.31 1.66 0.60
C LYS A 36 -6.20 0.66 0.24
N THR A 37 -6.23 0.20 -1.00
CA THR A 37 -5.16 -0.61 -1.59
C THR A 37 -4.54 0.14 -2.77
N SER A 38 -3.21 0.23 -2.80
CA SER A 38 -2.44 0.80 -3.89
C SER A 38 -1.47 -0.23 -4.45
N ILE A 39 -1.14 -0.11 -5.73
CA ILE A 39 -0.17 -0.97 -6.42
C ILE A 39 1.04 -0.14 -6.87
N VAL A 40 2.23 -0.71 -6.72
CA VAL A 40 3.48 -0.12 -7.22
C VAL A 40 3.91 -0.87 -8.46
N LEU A 41 4.14 -0.13 -9.52
CA LEU A 41 4.56 -0.65 -10.80
C LEU A 41 6.04 -0.33 -11.04
N GLU A 42 6.75 -1.34 -11.50
CA GLU A 42 8.12 -1.21 -12.01
C GLU A 42 8.15 -1.62 -13.48
N SER A 43 9.05 -1.01 -14.23
CA SER A 43 9.20 -1.28 -15.67
C SER A 43 10.18 -2.41 -15.90
N TYR A 44 9.77 -3.36 -16.74
CA TYR A 44 10.56 -4.51 -17.17
C TYR A 44 10.60 -4.56 -18.70
N GLU A 45 11.43 -5.42 -19.26
CA GLU A 45 11.52 -5.63 -20.72
C GLU A 45 10.22 -6.12 -21.35
N PHE A 46 9.34 -6.75 -20.57
CA PHE A 46 8.03 -7.23 -21.02
C PHE A 46 6.88 -6.24 -20.73
N GLY A 47 7.16 -5.10 -20.10
CA GLY A 47 6.15 -4.11 -19.72
C GLY A 47 6.13 -3.79 -18.23
N PRO A 48 5.20 -2.96 -17.77
CA PRO A 48 5.06 -2.61 -16.36
C PRO A 48 4.45 -3.77 -15.58
N ALA A 49 5.05 -4.11 -14.46
CA ALA A 49 4.55 -5.16 -13.57
C ALA A 49 4.30 -4.63 -12.15
N VAL A 50 3.28 -5.17 -11.49
CA VAL A 50 3.00 -4.89 -10.08
C VAL A 50 3.97 -5.69 -9.22
N THR A 51 4.88 -4.99 -8.55
CA THR A 51 5.91 -5.58 -7.68
C THR A 51 5.58 -5.44 -6.21
N LYS A 52 4.74 -4.47 -5.84
CA LYS A 52 4.35 -4.24 -4.45
C LYS A 52 2.86 -3.87 -4.37
N VAL A 53 2.27 -4.23 -3.25
CA VAL A 53 0.94 -3.77 -2.85
C VAL A 53 1.06 -3.05 -1.52
N ILE A 54 0.43 -1.88 -1.41
CA ILE A 54 0.39 -1.07 -0.20
C ILE A 54 -1.03 -1.07 0.33
N PHE A 55 -1.20 -1.51 1.57
CA PHE A 55 -2.47 -1.48 2.28
C PHE A 55 -2.48 -0.34 3.28
N GLU A 56 -3.43 0.59 3.11
CA GLU A 56 -3.68 1.65 4.08
C GLU A 56 -4.71 1.16 5.09
N PHE A 57 -4.38 1.25 6.37
CA PHE A 57 -5.27 0.90 7.48
C PHE A 57 -5.96 2.13 8.06
N ASN A 58 -7.13 1.91 8.67
CA ASN A 58 -7.87 2.95 9.39
C ASN A 58 -7.11 3.50 10.62
N GLN A 59 -6.14 2.76 11.13
CA GLN A 59 -5.30 3.15 12.26
C GLN A 59 -3.85 2.72 12.03
N LYS A 60 -2.93 3.25 12.84
CA LYS A 60 -1.52 2.90 12.74
C LYS A 60 -1.27 1.48 13.23
N VAL A 61 -0.31 0.83 12.60
CA VAL A 61 0.17 -0.51 12.94
C VAL A 61 1.64 -0.46 13.34
N THR A 62 2.07 -1.43 14.16
CA THR A 62 3.45 -1.54 14.59
C THR A 62 4.30 -2.35 13.62
N PRO A 63 5.63 -2.13 13.56
CA PRO A 63 6.53 -2.83 12.63
C PRO A 63 6.63 -4.34 12.80
N GLU A 64 6.23 -4.89 13.95
CA GLU A 64 6.44 -6.31 14.30
C GLU A 64 5.44 -7.28 13.62
N VAL A 65 4.78 -6.82 12.58
CA VAL A 65 3.43 -7.28 12.30
C VAL A 65 3.30 -8.14 11.07
N VAL A 66 4.34 -8.55 10.41
CA VAL A 66 4.14 -9.21 9.14
C VAL A 66 4.47 -10.68 9.14
N HIS A 67 3.47 -11.49 8.87
CA HIS A 67 3.55 -12.94 8.91
C HIS A 67 3.63 -13.57 7.51
N SER A 68 4.41 -14.66 7.43
CA SER A 68 4.62 -15.47 6.21
C SER A 68 3.39 -16.26 5.73
N SER A 69 2.27 -16.22 6.46
CA SER A 69 1.03 -16.92 6.09
C SER A 69 0.10 -16.10 5.19
N THR A 70 0.43 -14.84 4.95
CA THR A 70 -0.40 -13.94 4.15
C THR A 70 -0.50 -14.41 2.70
N GLN A 71 -1.72 -14.57 2.21
CA GLN A 71 -1.99 -14.91 0.82
C GLN A 71 -2.39 -13.67 0.05
N VAL A 72 -1.76 -13.46 -1.09
CA VAL A 72 -2.10 -12.35 -2.00
C VAL A 72 -2.45 -12.90 -3.36
N THR A 73 -3.53 -12.40 -3.95
CA THR A 73 -3.83 -12.61 -5.36
C THR A 73 -3.95 -11.26 -6.07
N THR A 74 -3.48 -11.21 -7.31
CA THR A 74 -3.66 -10.05 -8.19
C THR A 74 -4.31 -10.53 -9.48
N ALA A 75 -5.40 -9.88 -9.89
CA ALA A 75 -6.20 -10.28 -11.04
C ALA A 75 -6.54 -11.79 -11.04
N GLY A 76 -6.84 -12.34 -9.85
CA GLY A 76 -7.20 -13.75 -9.67
C GLY A 76 -6.04 -14.75 -9.60
N VAL A 77 -4.78 -14.29 -9.76
CA VAL A 77 -3.60 -15.18 -9.70
C VAL A 77 -2.87 -15.01 -8.36
N SER A 78 -2.56 -16.14 -7.74
CA SER A 78 -1.79 -16.19 -6.50
C SER A 78 -0.39 -15.64 -6.70
N ARG A 79 0.04 -14.75 -5.79
CA ARG A 79 1.35 -14.11 -5.78
C ARG A 79 2.10 -14.49 -4.52
N GLN A 80 3.36 -14.83 -4.67
CA GLN A 80 4.23 -15.07 -3.52
C GLN A 80 4.65 -13.73 -2.91
N VAL A 81 4.40 -13.57 -1.61
CA VAL A 81 4.94 -12.45 -0.83
C VAL A 81 6.39 -12.77 -0.50
N THR A 82 7.30 -11.91 -0.93
CA THR A 82 8.74 -12.07 -0.74
C THR A 82 9.25 -11.26 0.44
N ASN A 83 8.57 -10.16 0.75
CA ASN A 83 8.90 -9.29 1.86
C ASN A 83 7.65 -8.51 2.31
N SER A 84 7.71 -7.97 3.52
CA SER A 84 6.61 -7.23 4.11
C SER A 84 7.14 -6.29 5.20
N TYR A 85 6.64 -5.07 5.24
CA TYR A 85 7.11 -4.06 6.18
C TYR A 85 6.09 -2.94 6.33
N VAL A 86 6.25 -2.18 7.41
CA VAL A 86 5.55 -0.92 7.61
C VAL A 86 6.20 0.15 6.74
N SER A 87 5.41 0.91 6.03
CA SER A 87 5.88 1.85 5.02
C SER A 87 5.22 3.23 5.14
N ASP A 88 5.63 4.14 4.28
CA ASP A 88 4.88 5.34 3.92
C ASP A 88 3.82 5.03 2.84
N ASP A 89 3.11 6.05 2.39
CA ASP A 89 2.08 5.96 1.34
C ASP A 89 2.64 5.66 -0.07
N LYS A 90 3.97 5.69 -0.22
CA LYS A 90 4.70 5.37 -1.46
C LYS A 90 5.39 4.01 -1.41
N GLY A 91 5.27 3.30 -0.28
CA GLY A 91 5.88 2.00 -0.08
C GLY A 91 7.36 2.04 0.32
N HIS A 92 7.89 3.18 0.78
CA HIS A 92 9.21 3.24 1.37
C HIS A 92 9.19 2.76 2.81
N VAL A 93 10.18 1.98 3.21
CA VAL A 93 10.31 1.46 4.58
C VAL A 93 10.34 2.59 5.58
N VAL A 94 9.52 2.50 6.62
CA VAL A 94 9.55 3.40 7.76
C VAL A 94 10.24 2.67 8.91
N TYR A 95 11.37 3.21 9.37
CA TYR A 95 12.13 2.66 10.47
C TYR A 95 11.73 3.33 11.78
N TYR A 96 11.43 2.54 12.80
CA TYR A 96 11.15 2.98 14.18
C TYR A 96 9.84 3.72 14.42
N ASP A 97 9.02 3.93 13.39
CA ASP A 97 7.74 4.59 13.52
C ASP A 97 6.58 3.61 13.25
N ASN A 98 5.43 3.96 13.80
CA ASN A 98 4.16 3.34 13.44
C ASN A 98 3.61 4.01 12.20
N SER A 99 3.03 3.26 11.30
CA SER A 99 2.40 3.77 10.11
C SER A 99 1.03 3.16 9.88
N LYS A 100 0.20 3.86 9.11
CA LYS A 100 -1.04 3.30 8.58
C LYS A 100 -0.82 2.38 7.38
N TYR A 101 0.39 2.32 6.85
CA TYR A 101 0.69 1.64 5.61
C TYR A 101 1.53 0.39 5.85
N VAL A 102 1.09 -0.72 5.25
CA VAL A 102 1.85 -1.96 5.17
C VAL A 102 2.08 -2.29 3.71
N THR A 103 3.34 -2.48 3.36
CA THR A 103 3.74 -2.88 2.01
C THR A 103 4.11 -4.35 1.98
N LEU A 104 3.55 -5.06 1.01
CA LEU A 104 3.93 -6.42 0.65
C LEU A 104 4.65 -6.39 -0.70
N GLU A 105 5.87 -6.92 -0.75
CA GLU A 105 6.60 -7.15 -1.99
C GLU A 105 6.20 -8.50 -2.57
N LEU A 106 5.96 -8.51 -3.87
CA LEU A 106 5.43 -9.65 -4.59
C LEU A 106 6.46 -10.17 -5.60
N SER A 107 6.68 -11.49 -5.61
CA SER A 107 7.46 -12.09 -6.69
C SER A 107 6.74 -11.90 -8.02
N LEU A 108 7.52 -11.66 -9.07
CA LEU A 108 6.97 -11.72 -10.42
C LEU A 108 6.67 -13.17 -10.79
N PRO A 109 5.57 -13.44 -11.51
CA PRO A 109 5.37 -14.74 -12.14
C PRO A 109 6.56 -15.08 -13.05
N SER A 110 6.84 -16.36 -13.20
CA SER A 110 7.95 -16.79 -14.08
C SER A 110 7.80 -16.22 -15.47
N TYR A 111 8.73 -15.35 -15.84
CA TYR A 111 8.80 -14.82 -17.19
C TYR A 111 9.26 -15.90 -18.15
N ASN A 112 8.46 -16.18 -19.15
CA ASN A 112 8.85 -16.97 -20.30
C ASN A 112 8.12 -16.45 -21.54
N ARG A 113 8.59 -16.85 -22.74
CA ARG A 113 8.04 -16.36 -24.02
C ARG A 113 6.53 -16.63 -24.21
N TYR A 114 5.92 -17.47 -23.40
CA TYR A 114 4.51 -17.84 -23.47
C TYR A 114 3.66 -17.18 -22.37
N ASN A 115 4.31 -16.71 -21.31
CA ASN A 115 3.63 -16.11 -20.17
C ASN A 115 4.40 -14.87 -19.70
N MET A 116 4.45 -13.86 -20.51
CA MET A 116 5.22 -12.62 -20.40
C MET A 116 4.86 -11.80 -19.14
N GLY A 117 5.17 -12.35 -17.95
CA GLY A 117 4.85 -11.71 -16.67
C GLY A 117 3.47 -12.08 -16.13
N GLY A 118 2.60 -12.72 -16.92
CA GLY A 118 1.28 -13.15 -16.48
C GLY A 118 0.45 -11.99 -15.92
N ASN A 119 -0.29 -12.25 -14.84
CA ASN A 119 -1.16 -11.25 -14.22
C ASN A 119 -0.41 -10.22 -13.34
N ALA A 120 0.92 -10.13 -13.46
CA ALA A 120 1.67 -9.02 -12.89
C ALA A 120 1.47 -7.71 -13.65
N GLU A 121 1.07 -7.79 -14.93
CA GLU A 121 0.86 -6.64 -15.79
C GLU A 121 -0.57 -6.09 -15.62
N PRO A 122 -0.75 -4.83 -15.24
CA PRO A 122 -2.07 -4.19 -15.19
C PRO A 122 -2.49 -3.59 -16.54
N MET A 123 -1.87 -4.06 -17.62
CA MET A 123 -2.08 -3.57 -19.00
C MET A 123 -2.26 -4.75 -19.95
N TYR A 124 -2.86 -4.47 -21.10
CA TYR A 124 -2.94 -5.39 -22.23
C TYR A 124 -2.68 -4.67 -23.54
N PHE A 125 -2.17 -5.39 -24.53
CA PHE A 125 -2.00 -4.88 -25.88
C PHE A 125 -3.30 -4.99 -26.68
N ASN A 126 -3.85 -3.86 -27.10
CA ASN A 126 -5.06 -3.82 -27.91
C ASN A 126 -4.69 -3.89 -29.40
N LEU A 127 -4.99 -5.00 -30.04
CA LEU A 127 -4.70 -5.26 -31.45
C LEU A 127 -5.47 -4.33 -32.41
N SER A 128 -6.60 -3.77 -32.00
CA SER A 128 -7.40 -2.88 -32.84
C SER A 128 -6.80 -1.47 -32.93
N THR A 129 -6.18 -1.01 -31.85
CA THR A 129 -5.59 0.31 -31.75
C THR A 129 -4.07 0.28 -31.84
N TRP A 130 -3.46 -0.88 -31.78
CA TRP A 130 -2.01 -1.11 -31.73
C TRP A 130 -1.33 -0.37 -30.57
N THR A 131 -2.00 -0.35 -29.42
CA THR A 131 -1.52 0.35 -28.23
C THR A 131 -1.71 -0.47 -26.97
N ASN A 132 -0.83 -0.27 -25.99
CA ASN A 132 -1.05 -0.77 -24.64
C ASN A 132 -2.16 0.04 -23.96
N GLN A 133 -3.07 -0.65 -23.30
CA GLN A 133 -4.17 -0.06 -22.55
C GLN A 133 -4.19 -0.60 -21.13
N TRP A 134 -4.57 0.24 -20.18
CA TRP A 134 -4.78 -0.19 -18.81
C TRP A 134 -5.99 -1.13 -18.75
N LEU A 135 -5.89 -2.14 -17.89
CA LEU A 135 -7.07 -2.91 -17.52
C LEU A 135 -8.13 -1.99 -16.89
N GLU A 136 -9.39 -2.33 -17.07
CA GLU A 136 -10.50 -1.60 -16.43
C GLU A 136 -10.54 -1.83 -14.92
N SER A 137 -10.03 -2.98 -14.46
CA SER A 137 -9.99 -3.40 -13.06
C SER A 137 -8.74 -4.23 -12.80
N TYR A 138 -8.11 -4.02 -11.64
CA TYR A 138 -7.01 -4.85 -11.15
C TYR A 138 -7.28 -5.21 -9.68
N MET A 139 -8.04 -6.29 -9.50
CA MET A 139 -8.42 -6.77 -8.18
C MET A 139 -7.22 -7.29 -7.41
N VAL A 140 -7.04 -6.77 -6.22
CA VAL A 140 -6.07 -7.25 -5.24
C VAL A 140 -6.82 -7.82 -4.06
N SER A 141 -6.63 -9.11 -3.80
CA SER A 141 -7.15 -9.79 -2.62
C SER A 141 -5.99 -10.18 -1.71
N MET A 142 -6.10 -9.84 -0.45
CA MET A 142 -5.17 -10.20 0.61
C MET A 142 -5.95 -10.92 1.71
N LYS A 143 -5.44 -12.07 2.14
CA LYS A 143 -6.02 -12.87 3.23
C LYS A 143 -4.99 -13.15 4.30
N ASP A 144 -5.49 -13.21 5.53
CA ASP A 144 -4.73 -13.66 6.69
C ASP A 144 -3.45 -12.83 6.97
N LEU A 145 -3.51 -11.53 6.73
CA LEU A 145 -2.46 -10.61 7.16
C LEU A 145 -2.60 -10.39 8.68
N SER A 146 -1.60 -10.85 9.43
CA SER A 146 -1.54 -10.65 10.88
C SER A 146 -0.92 -9.29 11.19
N VAL A 147 -1.66 -8.42 11.85
CA VAL A 147 -1.21 -7.06 12.20
C VAL A 147 -1.57 -6.70 13.64
N VAL A 148 -0.75 -5.86 14.27
CA VAL A 148 -0.94 -5.33 15.63
C VAL A 148 -1.22 -3.84 15.53
N ALA A 149 -2.37 -3.39 15.99
CA ALA A 149 -2.69 -1.98 16.07
C ALA A 149 -1.81 -1.25 17.08
N GLU A 150 -1.54 0.03 16.83
CA GLU A 150 -0.80 0.88 17.77
C GLU A 150 -1.46 0.85 19.17
N GLY A 151 -0.64 0.60 20.19
CA GLY A 151 -1.13 0.52 21.59
C GLY A 151 -1.79 -0.82 21.96
N SER A 152 -1.86 -1.78 21.03
CA SER A 152 -2.30 -3.14 21.31
C SER A 152 -1.09 -4.08 21.48
N SER A 153 -1.27 -5.15 22.25
CA SER A 153 -0.33 -6.27 22.32
C SER A 153 -0.85 -7.52 21.60
N GLN A 154 -2.04 -7.44 21.01
CA GLN A 154 -2.67 -8.56 20.35
C GLN A 154 -2.68 -8.37 18.83
N SER A 155 -2.30 -9.40 18.10
CA SER A 155 -2.41 -9.43 16.65
C SER A 155 -3.85 -9.69 16.20
N GLN A 156 -4.24 -9.09 15.10
CA GLN A 156 -5.50 -9.29 14.42
C GLN A 156 -5.24 -9.80 13.00
N MET A 157 -6.05 -10.75 12.55
CA MET A 157 -6.01 -11.23 11.17
C MET A 157 -6.93 -10.33 10.32
N VAL A 158 -6.35 -9.70 9.32
CA VAL A 158 -7.07 -8.80 8.41
C VAL A 158 -7.08 -9.39 7.01
N SER A 159 -8.21 -9.26 6.34
CA SER A 159 -8.38 -9.60 4.92
C SER A 159 -9.01 -8.43 4.18
N SER A 160 -8.66 -8.26 2.91
CA SER A 160 -9.15 -7.17 2.07
C SER A 160 -9.22 -7.63 0.61
N GLU A 161 -10.23 -7.13 -0.09
CA GLU A 161 -10.34 -7.29 -1.54
C GLU A 161 -10.78 -5.96 -2.15
N GLN A 162 -9.92 -5.35 -2.98
CA GLN A 162 -10.17 -4.04 -3.54
C GLN A 162 -9.61 -3.94 -4.96
N ASP A 163 -10.29 -3.15 -5.79
CA ASP A 163 -9.75 -2.75 -7.09
C ASP A 163 -8.72 -1.64 -6.90
N ALA A 164 -7.48 -1.91 -7.29
CA ALA A 164 -6.36 -1.02 -7.14
C ALA A 164 -5.96 -0.31 -8.45
N ILE A 165 -6.69 -0.51 -9.56
CA ILE A 165 -6.29 0.03 -10.87
C ILE A 165 -6.14 1.56 -10.88
N ASN A 166 -6.94 2.26 -10.09
CA ASN A 166 -6.89 3.72 -10.00
C ASN A 166 -5.90 4.25 -8.95
N ASN A 167 -5.29 3.36 -8.16
CA ASN A 167 -4.33 3.69 -7.12
C ASN A 167 -2.92 3.19 -7.51
N ARG A 168 -2.46 3.57 -8.71
CA ARG A 168 -1.15 3.18 -9.24
C ARG A 168 -0.07 4.17 -8.83
N LEU A 169 1.03 3.66 -8.34
CA LEU A 169 2.28 4.38 -8.12
C LEU A 169 3.30 3.89 -9.15
N MET A 170 3.93 4.81 -9.84
CA MET A 170 4.87 4.52 -10.95
C MET A 170 6.19 5.28 -10.71
N PRO A 171 6.98 4.91 -9.70
CA PRO A 171 8.16 5.67 -9.28
C PRO A 171 9.21 5.82 -10.38
N THR A 172 9.31 4.85 -11.29
CA THR A 172 10.23 4.92 -12.44
C THR A 172 9.85 5.97 -13.48
N THR A 173 8.57 6.36 -13.53
CA THR A 173 8.08 7.38 -14.47
C THR A 173 7.93 8.76 -13.84
N GLU A 174 7.95 8.85 -12.53
CA GLU A 174 7.88 10.14 -11.80
C GLU A 174 9.12 11.00 -11.99
N VAL A 175 10.24 10.40 -12.40
CA VAL A 175 11.48 11.12 -12.72
C VAL A 175 11.36 11.95 -14.00
N PHE A 176 10.41 11.63 -14.88
CA PHE A 176 10.14 12.41 -16.09
C PHE A 176 9.20 13.57 -15.74
N ASP A 177 9.79 14.68 -15.35
CA ASP A 177 9.11 15.87 -14.82
C ASP A 177 8.59 16.80 -15.92
N GLU A 178 9.10 16.68 -17.14
CA GLU A 178 8.64 17.41 -18.29
C GLU A 178 7.88 16.51 -19.26
N ARG A 179 6.68 16.93 -19.63
CA ARG A 179 5.82 16.22 -20.59
C ARG A 179 5.27 17.21 -21.60
N GLY A 180 5.21 16.82 -22.85
CA GLY A 180 4.72 17.69 -23.92
C GLY A 180 4.36 16.93 -25.17
N GLN A 181 4.13 17.70 -26.24
CA GLN A 181 3.75 17.19 -27.55
C GLN A 181 4.45 17.97 -28.66
N VAL A 182 4.97 17.24 -29.62
CA VAL A 182 5.51 17.81 -30.87
C VAL A 182 4.76 17.19 -32.05
N GLY A 183 3.97 18.00 -32.74
CA GLY A 183 3.03 17.49 -33.74
C GLY A 183 2.02 16.55 -33.09
N ASN A 184 1.95 15.31 -33.55
CA ASN A 184 1.07 14.27 -32.97
C ASN A 184 1.79 13.35 -31.99
N MET A 185 3.09 13.59 -31.71
CA MET A 185 3.87 12.75 -30.81
C MET A 185 3.93 13.37 -29.42
N GLN A 186 3.60 12.58 -28.43
CA GLN A 186 3.81 12.92 -27.02
C GLN A 186 5.22 12.54 -26.60
N TYR A 187 5.80 13.32 -25.70
CA TYR A 187 7.09 13.02 -25.10
C TYR A 187 7.06 13.19 -23.58
N ALA A 188 7.96 12.49 -22.92
CA ALA A 188 8.33 12.71 -21.54
C ALA A 188 9.84 12.93 -21.48
N ALA A 189 10.30 13.93 -20.75
CA ALA A 189 11.71 14.27 -20.65
C ALA A 189 12.15 14.32 -19.18
N TYR A 190 13.38 13.93 -18.96
CA TYR A 190 14.09 14.09 -17.70
C TYR A 190 15.27 15.02 -17.91
N SER A 191 15.25 16.14 -17.22
CA SER A 191 16.37 17.08 -17.22
C SER A 191 17.27 16.81 -16.03
N ALA A 192 18.37 16.10 -16.23
CA ALA A 192 19.33 15.86 -15.15
C ALA A 192 19.89 17.19 -14.65
N GLN A 193 19.36 17.67 -13.55
CA GLN A 193 19.86 18.83 -12.82
C GLN A 193 21.18 18.46 -12.16
N THR A 194 22.27 18.80 -12.79
CA THR A 194 23.58 18.64 -12.16
C THR A 194 24.27 19.98 -12.12
N GLY A 195 24.47 20.49 -10.91
CA GLY A 195 25.51 21.44 -10.55
C GLY A 195 25.63 22.72 -11.39
N THR A 196 26.04 23.74 -10.77
CA THR A 196 26.39 25.07 -11.32
C THR A 196 27.57 24.98 -12.30
N GLY A 197 27.34 24.54 -13.53
CA GLY A 197 28.37 24.52 -14.57
C GLY A 197 27.77 24.54 -15.96
N ASN A 198 28.32 25.35 -16.83
CA ASN A 198 28.00 25.44 -18.27
C ASN A 198 28.45 24.19 -19.08
N SER A 199 28.27 23.01 -18.54
CA SER A 199 28.58 21.80 -19.28
C SER A 199 27.41 21.41 -20.18
N THR A 200 27.64 21.43 -21.47
CA THR A 200 26.74 20.83 -22.46
C THR A 200 26.65 19.32 -22.19
N LYS A 201 25.43 18.84 -21.88
CA LYS A 201 25.20 17.42 -21.72
C LYS A 201 24.70 16.81 -23.00
N PRO A 202 25.05 15.56 -23.32
CA PRO A 202 24.49 14.88 -24.47
C PRO A 202 22.98 14.70 -24.29
N LEU A 203 22.24 14.94 -25.37
CA LEU A 203 20.82 14.60 -25.44
C LEU A 203 20.70 13.13 -25.85
N ILE A 204 19.98 12.36 -25.05
CA ILE A 204 19.59 10.99 -25.39
C ILE A 204 18.12 11.04 -25.78
N VAL A 205 17.79 10.62 -26.99
CA VAL A 205 16.42 10.47 -27.46
C VAL A 205 16.13 8.98 -27.57
N TRP A 206 15.13 8.52 -26.83
CA TRP A 206 14.62 7.17 -26.91
C TRP A 206 13.31 7.19 -27.69
N LEU A 207 13.23 6.42 -28.77
CA LEU A 207 12.00 6.22 -29.52
C LEU A 207 11.43 4.85 -29.13
N HIS A 208 10.23 4.84 -28.63
CA HIS A 208 9.56 3.60 -28.28
C HIS A 208 9.10 2.82 -29.51
N GLY A 209 8.94 1.50 -29.35
CA GLY A 209 8.36 0.62 -30.34
C GLY A 209 6.83 0.71 -30.42
N ILE A 210 6.23 -0.12 -31.29
CA ILE A 210 4.78 -0.25 -31.40
C ILE A 210 4.23 -0.77 -30.08
N GLY A 211 3.22 -0.08 -29.56
CA GLY A 211 2.52 -0.46 -28.32
C GLY A 211 3.16 0.03 -27.04
N GLU A 212 4.37 0.58 -27.08
CA GLU A 212 4.99 1.21 -25.92
C GLU A 212 4.43 2.64 -25.76
N ARG A 213 3.99 2.97 -24.54
CA ARG A 213 3.51 4.33 -24.18
C ARG A 213 3.98 4.72 -22.80
#